data_118a8afb7ad7956a25b791d1150bf4d5
#
_entry.id   118a8afb7ad7956a25b791d1150bf4d5
#
_cell.length_a   1.000
_cell.length_b   1.000
_cell.length_c   1.000
_cell.angle_alpha   90.00
_cell.angle_beta   90.00
_cell.angle_gamma   90.00
#
_symmetry.space_group_name_H-M   'P 1'
#
loop_
_entity.id
_entity.type
_entity.pdbx_description
1 polymer ?
#
loop_
_entity_poly.entity_id
_entity_poly.type
_entity_poly.pdbx_seq_one_letter_code
_entity_poly.pdbx_strand_id
1 'polypeptide(L)'
;MSVRILEVREITRPIASPIRNAYIDFSKMTTSLVAVVTDAVRDGRRVVGYGFNSNGRYGQGGLIRERFAPRILEAAPDSLRDDARDNLDPHKIWAAMFRNEKPGGHGERSVAIGTIDMAVWDAVAKIEGKPLFQLLSDRYSDGKPNREIFVYAAGGYYYPGQDYKKLQDEMKSYVDRGYRVVKKKIGGASLDEDLRRIDAIMEVLQDGQ
;
A
#
# COMPACT_ATOMS: atom_id res chain seq x y z
N MET A 1 -19.38 -23.41 4.21
CA MET A 1 -18.23 -23.76 5.09
C MET A 1 -17.75 -22.50 5.76
N SER A 2 -17.45 -22.54 7.03
CA SER A 2 -17.05 -21.35 7.79
C SER A 2 -15.57 -21.04 7.54
N VAL A 3 -15.25 -19.85 7.04
CA VAL A 3 -13.88 -19.41 6.72
C VAL A 3 -13.05 -19.17 7.98
N ARG A 4 -11.78 -19.56 7.94
CA ARG A 4 -10.80 -19.32 9.02
C ARG A 4 -9.47 -18.82 8.45
N ILE A 5 -8.79 -17.99 9.20
CA ILE A 5 -7.38 -17.66 8.96
C ILE A 5 -6.54 -18.80 9.56
N LEU A 6 -5.72 -19.42 8.73
CA LEU A 6 -4.83 -20.51 9.13
C LEU A 6 -3.45 -19.99 9.51
N GLU A 7 -3.00 -18.94 8.84
CA GLU A 7 -1.65 -18.41 8.99
C GLU A 7 -1.58 -16.95 8.55
N VAL A 8 -0.74 -16.18 9.20
CA VAL A 8 -0.32 -14.84 8.78
C VAL A 8 1.20 -14.89 8.62
N ARG A 9 1.67 -14.84 7.38
CA ARG A 9 3.09 -14.84 7.03
C ARG A 9 3.57 -13.43 6.78
N GLU A 10 4.75 -13.13 7.25
CA GLU A 10 5.43 -11.87 6.95
C GLU A 10 6.85 -12.14 6.46
N ILE A 11 7.27 -11.36 5.47
CA ILE A 11 8.65 -11.33 5.03
C ILE A 11 9.10 -9.90 4.80
N THR A 12 10.16 -9.49 5.48
CA THR A 12 10.81 -8.19 5.28
C THR A 12 11.91 -8.29 4.21
N ARG A 13 11.93 -7.32 3.29
CA ARG A 13 12.96 -7.21 2.24
C ARG A 13 13.50 -5.80 2.16
N PRO A 14 14.81 -5.60 1.90
CA PRO A 14 15.36 -4.28 1.62
C PRO A 14 14.80 -3.73 0.30
N ILE A 15 14.60 -2.42 0.24
CA ILE A 15 14.27 -1.71 -1.00
C ILE A 15 15.56 -1.36 -1.71
N ALA A 16 15.80 -1.97 -2.87
CA ALA A 16 16.96 -1.67 -3.72
C ALA A 16 16.58 -0.53 -4.70
N SER A 17 16.45 0.70 -4.19
CA SER A 17 16.11 1.86 -5.01
C SER A 17 17.01 3.04 -4.69
N PRO A 18 17.58 3.73 -5.70
CA PRO A 18 18.35 4.96 -5.50
C PRO A 18 17.46 6.20 -5.29
N ILE A 19 16.14 6.03 -5.23
CA ILE A 19 15.19 7.14 -5.10
C ILE A 19 15.41 7.88 -3.79
N ARG A 20 15.46 9.21 -3.88
CA ARG A 20 15.56 10.11 -2.71
C ARG A 20 14.57 11.26 -2.84
N ASN A 21 14.08 11.75 -1.72
CA ASN A 21 13.42 13.04 -1.60
C ASN A 21 14.17 13.92 -0.59
N ALA A 22 13.58 15.03 -0.16
CA ALA A 22 14.23 15.95 0.79
C ALA A 22 14.63 15.31 2.13
N TYR A 23 13.93 14.26 2.57
CA TYR A 23 14.09 13.65 3.90
C TYR A 23 14.45 12.18 3.86
N ILE A 24 14.08 11.46 2.80
CA ILE A 24 14.10 10.00 2.77
C ILE A 24 15.05 9.51 1.70
N ASP A 25 16.00 8.67 2.10
CA ASP A 25 16.78 7.80 1.24
C ASP A 25 16.12 6.41 1.23
N PHE A 26 15.41 6.07 0.15
CA PHE A 26 14.70 4.81 0.05
C PHE A 26 15.62 3.59 -0.02
N SER A 27 16.91 3.77 -0.37
CA SER A 27 17.90 2.68 -0.34
C SER A 27 18.17 2.16 1.08
N LYS A 28 17.77 2.91 2.11
CA LYS A 28 17.89 2.56 3.53
C LYS A 28 16.60 1.97 4.12
N MET A 29 15.57 1.80 3.29
CA MET A 29 14.27 1.32 3.71
C MET A 29 14.10 -0.18 3.45
N THR A 30 13.11 -0.75 4.14
CA THR A 30 12.63 -2.11 3.90
C THR A 30 11.15 -2.09 3.52
N THR A 31 10.66 -3.16 2.93
CA THR A 31 9.23 -3.42 2.75
C THR A 31 8.88 -4.72 3.46
N SER A 32 7.75 -4.75 4.16
CA SER A 32 7.16 -5.98 4.69
C SER A 32 6.04 -6.42 3.75
N LEU A 33 6.09 -7.68 3.35
CA LEU A 33 5.06 -8.36 2.58
C LEU A 33 4.31 -9.30 3.52
N VAL A 34 2.99 -9.25 3.48
CA VAL A 34 2.12 -10.08 4.31
C VAL A 34 1.26 -10.97 3.43
N ALA A 35 1.11 -12.22 3.83
CA ALA A 35 0.16 -13.16 3.26
C ALA A 35 -0.75 -13.70 4.37
N VAL A 36 -2.06 -13.49 4.23
CA VAL A 36 -3.10 -14.08 5.07
C VAL A 36 -3.62 -15.33 4.38
N VAL A 37 -3.29 -16.50 4.91
CA VAL A 37 -3.69 -17.81 4.38
C VAL A 37 -5.00 -18.23 5.02
N THR A 38 -6.00 -18.56 4.21
CA THR A 38 -7.31 -19.03 4.69
C THR A 38 -7.54 -20.50 4.39
N ASP A 39 -8.55 -21.11 5.02
CA ASP A 39 -9.05 -22.45 4.65
C ASP A 39 -10.06 -22.42 3.49
N ALA A 40 -10.51 -21.25 3.07
CA ALA A 40 -11.35 -21.10 1.89
C ALA A 40 -10.62 -21.59 0.64
N VAL A 41 -11.33 -22.34 -0.20
CA VAL A 41 -10.81 -22.86 -1.47
C VAL A 41 -11.60 -22.30 -2.64
N ARG A 42 -10.89 -21.79 -3.63
CA ARG A 42 -11.45 -21.33 -4.90
C ARG A 42 -10.60 -21.86 -6.05
N ASP A 43 -11.23 -22.38 -7.07
CA ASP A 43 -10.59 -23.00 -8.23
C ASP A 43 -9.51 -24.05 -7.84
N GLY A 44 -9.84 -24.85 -6.82
CA GLY A 44 -8.94 -25.91 -6.31
C GLY A 44 -7.75 -25.42 -5.49
N ARG A 45 -7.64 -24.12 -5.17
CA ARG A 45 -6.55 -23.53 -4.41
C ARG A 45 -7.05 -22.78 -3.18
N ARG A 46 -6.26 -22.81 -2.11
CA ARG A 46 -6.56 -21.98 -0.95
C ARG A 46 -6.50 -20.50 -1.32
N VAL A 47 -7.46 -19.75 -0.81
CA VAL A 47 -7.45 -18.29 -0.95
C VAL A 47 -6.39 -17.72 -0.02
N VAL A 48 -5.51 -16.89 -0.59
CA VAL A 48 -4.47 -16.16 0.11
C VAL A 48 -4.62 -14.68 -0.23
N GLY A 49 -4.77 -13.85 0.79
CA GLY A 49 -4.75 -12.40 0.65
C GLY A 49 -3.35 -11.85 0.86
N TYR A 50 -3.00 -10.79 0.12
CA TYR A 50 -1.69 -10.16 0.14
C TYR A 50 -1.78 -8.69 0.47
N GLY A 51 -0.82 -8.22 1.28
CA GLY A 51 -0.61 -6.82 1.58
C GLY A 51 0.87 -6.49 1.69
N PHE A 52 1.22 -5.22 1.53
CA PHE A 52 2.60 -4.78 1.70
C PHE A 52 2.62 -3.31 2.15
N ASN A 53 3.70 -2.90 2.80
CA ASN A 53 3.99 -1.49 3.02
C ASN A 53 4.98 -0.97 1.98
N SER A 54 4.77 0.25 1.51
CA SER A 54 5.61 0.86 0.47
C SER A 54 6.76 1.72 1.01
N ASN A 55 6.70 2.11 2.27
CA ASN A 55 7.70 2.92 2.96
C ASN A 55 8.25 2.13 4.13
N GLY A 56 8.81 0.96 3.82
CA GLY A 56 9.27 0.01 4.80
C GLY A 56 10.20 0.64 5.81
N ARG A 57 9.88 0.40 7.08
CA ARG A 57 10.69 0.73 8.21
C ARG A 57 10.96 -0.55 8.95
N TYR A 58 12.16 -0.72 9.42
CA TYR A 58 12.64 -2.00 9.97
C TYR A 58 11.77 -2.61 11.08
N GLY A 59 10.97 -1.79 11.78
CA GLY A 59 10.16 -2.22 12.91
C GLY A 59 8.88 -2.98 12.55
N GLN A 60 8.31 -2.79 11.36
CA GLN A 60 6.98 -3.36 11.05
C GLN A 60 6.96 -4.88 11.00
N GLY A 61 7.98 -5.52 10.46
CA GLY A 61 8.06 -6.98 10.40
C GLY A 61 7.97 -7.62 11.79
N GLY A 62 8.70 -7.08 12.76
CA GLY A 62 8.62 -7.51 14.16
C GLY A 62 7.22 -7.31 14.75
N LEU A 63 6.62 -6.13 14.56
CA LEU A 63 5.26 -5.85 15.04
C LEU A 63 4.23 -6.80 14.44
N ILE A 64 4.35 -7.11 13.16
CA ILE A 64 3.45 -8.04 12.46
C ILE A 64 3.59 -9.45 13.05
N ARG A 65 4.81 -10.00 13.10
CA ARG A 65 5.06 -11.38 13.52
C ARG A 65 4.82 -11.61 15.01
N GLU A 66 5.30 -10.69 15.86
CA GLU A 66 5.37 -10.92 17.30
C GLU A 66 4.16 -10.36 18.06
N ARG A 67 3.40 -9.45 17.44
CA ARG A 67 2.34 -8.74 18.13
C ARG A 67 0.96 -8.90 17.48
N PHE A 68 0.81 -8.63 16.19
CA PHE A 68 -0.51 -8.56 15.57
C PHE A 68 -0.98 -9.87 14.95
N ALA A 69 -0.11 -10.63 14.30
CA ALA A 69 -0.46 -11.96 13.79
C ALA A 69 -0.91 -12.93 14.91
N PRO A 70 -0.23 -13.02 16.06
CA PRO A 70 -0.70 -13.85 17.18
C PRO A 70 -2.11 -13.47 17.64
N ARG A 71 -2.45 -12.19 17.73
CA ARG A 71 -3.79 -11.76 18.16
C ARG A 71 -4.91 -12.23 17.24
N ILE A 72 -4.62 -12.33 15.95
CA ILE A 72 -5.56 -12.85 14.95
C ILE A 72 -5.69 -14.36 15.10
N LEU A 73 -4.56 -15.07 15.22
CA LEU A 73 -4.51 -16.53 15.24
C LEU A 73 -5.04 -17.13 16.55
N GLU A 74 -4.91 -16.39 17.68
CA GLU A 74 -5.42 -16.77 18.99
C GLU A 74 -6.90 -16.39 19.20
N ALA A 75 -7.45 -15.52 18.35
CA ALA A 75 -8.86 -15.15 18.45
C ALA A 75 -9.75 -16.32 18.08
N ALA A 76 -10.90 -16.42 18.75
CA ALA A 76 -11.91 -17.41 18.37
C ALA A 76 -12.31 -17.19 16.89
N PRO A 77 -12.22 -18.19 16.01
CA PRO A 77 -12.48 -18.00 14.59
C PRO A 77 -13.83 -17.34 14.28
N ASP A 78 -14.86 -17.66 15.05
CA ASP A 78 -16.20 -17.09 14.89
C ASP A 78 -16.26 -15.58 15.18
N SER A 79 -15.33 -15.06 15.99
CA SER A 79 -15.25 -13.64 16.31
C SER A 79 -14.62 -12.80 15.19
N LEU A 80 -14.04 -13.43 14.19
CA LEU A 80 -13.38 -12.78 13.06
C LEU A 80 -14.17 -12.84 11.75
N ARG A 81 -15.37 -13.43 11.80
CA ARG A 81 -16.23 -13.60 10.64
C ARG A 81 -17.30 -12.52 10.55
N ASP A 82 -17.82 -12.36 9.34
CA ASP A 82 -19.03 -11.59 9.11
C ASP A 82 -20.25 -12.24 9.78
N ASP A 83 -21.37 -11.54 9.77
CA ASP A 83 -22.59 -12.01 10.46
C ASP A 83 -23.24 -13.22 9.73
N ALA A 84 -23.02 -13.34 8.43
CA ALA A 84 -23.43 -14.50 7.65
C ALA A 84 -22.54 -15.72 7.87
N ARG A 85 -21.35 -15.53 8.47
CA ARG A 85 -20.33 -16.54 8.81
C ARG A 85 -19.76 -17.28 7.59
N ASP A 86 -19.92 -16.74 6.39
CA ASP A 86 -19.41 -17.32 5.15
C ASP A 86 -18.10 -16.66 4.68
N ASN A 87 -17.75 -15.49 5.25
CA ASN A 87 -16.52 -14.79 4.97
C ASN A 87 -15.87 -14.22 6.25
N LEU A 88 -14.70 -13.63 6.10
CA LEU A 88 -14.02 -12.85 7.14
C LEU A 88 -14.62 -11.44 7.24
N ASP A 89 -14.60 -10.88 8.45
CA ASP A 89 -14.95 -9.48 8.68
C ASP A 89 -13.68 -8.65 8.92
N PRO A 90 -13.26 -7.78 7.98
CA PRO A 90 -12.07 -6.96 8.14
C PRO A 90 -12.12 -6.04 9.37
N HIS A 91 -13.29 -5.53 9.73
CA HIS A 91 -13.44 -4.65 10.88
C HIS A 91 -13.28 -5.41 12.21
N LYS A 92 -13.81 -6.62 12.31
CA LYS A 92 -13.62 -7.48 13.48
C LYS A 92 -12.16 -7.91 13.63
N ILE A 93 -11.48 -8.21 12.51
CA ILE A 93 -10.05 -8.52 12.50
C ILE A 93 -9.21 -7.30 12.89
N TRP A 94 -9.53 -6.11 12.35
CA TRP A 94 -8.92 -4.86 12.78
C TRP A 94 -9.07 -4.64 14.28
N ALA A 95 -10.27 -4.80 14.82
CA ALA A 95 -10.52 -4.66 16.25
C ALA A 95 -9.73 -5.68 17.09
N ALA A 96 -9.57 -6.92 16.60
CA ALA A 96 -8.75 -7.92 17.26
C ALA A 96 -7.27 -7.50 17.33
N MET A 97 -6.72 -6.92 16.27
CA MET A 97 -5.36 -6.38 16.28
C MET A 97 -5.19 -5.21 17.26
N PHE A 98 -6.21 -4.36 17.39
CA PHE A 98 -6.19 -3.21 18.31
C PHE A 98 -6.48 -3.58 19.76
N ARG A 99 -6.86 -4.81 20.05
CA ARG A 99 -7.11 -5.23 21.44
C ARG A 99 -5.89 -4.95 22.30
N ASN A 100 -6.11 -4.34 23.46
CA ASN A 100 -5.08 -4.01 24.43
C ASN A 100 -4.00 -3.03 23.91
N GLU A 101 -4.37 -2.15 22.98
CA GLU A 101 -3.53 -1.05 22.52
C GLU A 101 -3.94 0.25 23.21
N LYS A 102 -2.93 1.05 23.59
CA LYS A 102 -3.20 2.43 24.05
C LYS A 102 -3.78 3.26 22.89
N PRO A 103 -4.80 4.09 23.14
CA PRO A 103 -5.21 5.10 22.17
C PRO A 103 -4.06 6.03 21.78
N GLY A 104 -4.11 6.58 20.57
CA GLY A 104 -3.15 7.56 20.06
C GLY A 104 -2.35 7.08 18.86
N GLY A 105 -1.65 8.03 18.25
CA GLY A 105 -0.88 7.83 17.03
C GLY A 105 0.49 7.22 17.31
N HIS A 106 0.64 5.97 16.96
CA HIS A 106 1.92 5.28 16.94
C HIS A 106 2.19 4.85 15.50
N GLY A 107 2.98 5.62 14.74
CA GLY A 107 3.14 5.47 13.30
C GLY A 107 3.49 4.05 12.86
N GLU A 108 4.49 3.42 13.49
CA GLU A 108 4.93 2.07 13.14
C GLU A 108 3.83 1.02 13.37
N ARG A 109 3.09 1.15 14.47
CA ARG A 109 1.95 0.29 14.78
C ARG A 109 0.88 0.35 13.70
N SER A 110 0.48 1.55 13.33
CA SER A 110 -0.58 1.79 12.35
C SER A 110 -0.19 1.25 10.98
N VAL A 111 1.07 1.40 10.57
CA VAL A 111 1.57 0.84 9.31
C VAL A 111 1.57 -0.68 9.33
N ALA A 112 2.00 -1.30 10.45
CA ALA A 112 2.01 -2.76 10.58
C ALA A 112 0.59 -3.36 10.52
N ILE A 113 -0.36 -2.76 11.25
CA ILE A 113 -1.78 -3.18 11.23
C ILE A 113 -2.36 -2.98 9.83
N GLY A 114 -2.15 -1.81 9.21
CA GLY A 114 -2.65 -1.52 7.85
C GLY A 114 -2.10 -2.48 6.79
N THR A 115 -0.87 -2.99 6.97
CA THR A 115 -0.29 -3.99 6.06
C THR A 115 -1.04 -5.33 6.13
N ILE A 116 -1.40 -5.76 7.35
CA ILE A 116 -2.23 -6.96 7.54
C ILE A 116 -3.65 -6.72 7.03
N ASP A 117 -4.21 -5.55 7.32
CA ASP A 117 -5.58 -5.18 6.91
C ASP A 117 -5.75 -5.22 5.39
N MET A 118 -4.78 -4.71 4.62
CA MET A 118 -4.78 -4.86 3.17
C MET A 118 -4.84 -6.32 2.73
N ALA A 119 -4.08 -7.20 3.39
CA ALA A 119 -4.09 -8.63 3.08
C ALA A 119 -5.43 -9.29 3.44
N VAL A 120 -6.08 -8.85 4.51
CA VAL A 120 -7.42 -9.32 4.91
C VAL A 120 -8.46 -8.89 3.89
N TRP A 121 -8.48 -7.62 3.48
CA TRP A 121 -9.40 -7.12 2.46
C TRP A 121 -9.22 -7.82 1.12
N ASP A 122 -7.98 -8.09 0.71
CA ASP A 122 -7.67 -8.86 -0.50
C ASP A 122 -8.19 -10.31 -0.39
N ALA A 123 -8.04 -10.96 0.76
CA ALA A 123 -8.60 -12.29 1.00
C ALA A 123 -10.13 -12.29 0.90
N VAL A 124 -10.79 -11.34 1.57
CA VAL A 124 -12.27 -11.21 1.55
C VAL A 124 -12.79 -11.02 0.13
N ALA A 125 -12.16 -10.14 -0.65
CA ALA A 125 -12.55 -9.90 -2.04
C ALA A 125 -12.38 -11.16 -2.91
N LYS A 126 -11.30 -11.90 -2.72
CA LYS A 126 -11.03 -13.17 -3.42
C LYS A 126 -12.02 -14.26 -3.04
N ILE A 127 -12.43 -14.36 -1.77
CA ILE A 127 -13.46 -15.31 -1.30
C ILE A 127 -14.78 -14.99 -1.98
N GLU A 128 -15.20 -13.73 -2.07
CA GLU A 128 -16.41 -13.32 -2.77
C GLU A 128 -16.29 -13.37 -4.31
N GLY A 129 -15.08 -13.56 -4.85
CA GLY A 129 -14.83 -13.58 -6.28
C GLY A 129 -15.00 -12.25 -6.97
N LYS A 130 -14.77 -11.17 -6.25
CA LYS A 130 -14.87 -9.81 -6.73
C LYS A 130 -13.52 -9.11 -6.67
N PRO A 131 -13.18 -8.20 -7.58
CA PRO A 131 -12.07 -7.29 -7.35
C PRO A 131 -12.39 -6.38 -6.16
N LEU A 132 -11.36 -5.99 -5.41
CA LEU A 132 -11.54 -5.23 -4.17
C LEU A 132 -12.33 -3.93 -4.38
N PHE A 133 -12.09 -3.20 -5.46
CA PHE A 133 -12.81 -1.96 -5.75
C PHE A 133 -14.33 -2.17 -5.88
N GLN A 134 -14.75 -3.30 -6.47
CA GLN A 134 -16.16 -3.64 -6.60
C GLN A 134 -16.76 -4.03 -5.24
N LEU A 135 -16.04 -4.84 -4.47
CA LEU A 135 -16.44 -5.20 -3.11
C LEU A 135 -16.68 -3.95 -2.24
N LEU A 136 -15.74 -2.99 -2.30
CA LEU A 136 -15.85 -1.75 -1.54
C LEU A 136 -17.03 -0.90 -2.00
N SER A 137 -17.27 -0.82 -3.32
CA SER A 137 -18.43 -0.11 -3.86
C SER A 137 -19.74 -0.76 -3.43
N ASP A 138 -19.81 -2.09 -3.47
CA ASP A 138 -21.02 -2.84 -3.06
C ASP A 138 -21.34 -2.62 -1.57
N ARG A 139 -20.33 -2.50 -0.71
CA ARG A 139 -20.50 -2.38 0.74
C ARG A 139 -20.69 -0.95 1.22
N TYR A 140 -20.05 0.03 0.58
CA TYR A 140 -19.95 1.40 1.11
C TYR A 140 -20.45 2.48 0.16
N SER A 141 -20.95 2.11 -1.00
CA SER A 141 -21.53 3.00 -2.00
C SER A 141 -22.80 2.36 -2.58
N ASP A 142 -23.13 2.67 -3.80
CA ASP A 142 -24.33 2.19 -4.49
C ASP A 142 -24.10 0.96 -5.40
N GLY A 143 -22.96 0.28 -5.25
CA GLY A 143 -22.54 -0.83 -6.10
C GLY A 143 -22.03 -0.42 -7.48
N LYS A 144 -21.94 0.89 -7.74
CA LYS A 144 -21.46 1.46 -8.99
C LYS A 144 -20.09 2.12 -8.76
N PRO A 145 -18.97 1.37 -8.91
CA PRO A 145 -17.66 1.94 -8.70
C PRO A 145 -17.35 3.01 -9.74
N ASN A 146 -16.74 4.10 -9.32
CA ASN A 146 -16.18 5.06 -10.24
C ASN A 146 -15.02 4.41 -11.00
N ARG A 147 -15.16 4.28 -12.32
CA ARG A 147 -14.18 3.63 -13.20
C ARG A 147 -13.10 4.57 -13.69
N GLU A 148 -13.33 5.86 -13.56
CA GLU A 148 -12.39 6.91 -13.96
C GLU A 148 -12.04 7.75 -12.76
N ILE A 149 -10.74 7.84 -12.46
CA ILE A 149 -10.19 8.62 -11.34
C ILE A 149 -9.14 9.55 -11.89
N PHE A 150 -9.19 10.84 -11.49
CA PHE A 150 -8.12 11.77 -11.78
C PHE A 150 -6.80 11.25 -11.17
N VAL A 151 -5.75 11.22 -12.00
CA VAL A 151 -4.41 10.81 -11.59
C VAL A 151 -3.37 11.78 -12.11
N TYR A 152 -2.25 11.88 -11.41
CA TYR A 152 -1.04 12.53 -11.88
C TYR A 152 0.14 11.55 -11.86
N ALA A 153 1.11 11.74 -12.74
CA ALA A 153 2.35 10.99 -12.69
C ALA A 153 3.32 11.63 -11.68
N ALA A 154 3.78 10.85 -10.71
CA ALA A 154 4.70 11.32 -9.67
C ALA A 154 6.12 10.87 -9.96
N GLY A 155 7.05 11.83 -10.09
CA GLY A 155 8.47 11.60 -10.34
C GLY A 155 9.33 12.78 -9.89
N GLY A 156 10.38 13.05 -10.64
CA GLY A 156 11.29 14.15 -10.39
C GLY A 156 11.99 14.03 -9.04
N TYR A 157 12.30 12.80 -8.62
CA TYR A 157 13.10 12.54 -7.44
C TYR A 157 14.56 13.03 -7.63
N TYR A 158 15.31 13.00 -6.56
CA TYR A 158 16.74 13.30 -6.60
C TYR A 158 17.51 11.98 -6.78
N TYR A 159 18.10 11.79 -7.95
CA TYR A 159 18.94 10.63 -8.24
C TYR A 159 20.41 11.06 -8.30
N PRO A 160 21.33 10.27 -7.76
CA PRO A 160 22.75 10.54 -7.91
C PRO A 160 23.15 10.63 -9.40
N GLY A 161 23.79 11.73 -9.79
CA GLY A 161 24.25 11.95 -11.16
C GLY A 161 23.12 12.18 -12.19
N GLN A 162 21.92 12.50 -11.76
CA GLN A 162 20.85 12.94 -12.65
C GLN A 162 21.09 14.39 -13.08
N ASP A 163 21.13 14.61 -14.40
CA ASP A 163 21.13 15.92 -15.04
C ASP A 163 19.69 16.35 -15.41
N TYR A 164 19.56 17.60 -15.90
CA TYR A 164 18.28 18.12 -16.34
C TYR A 164 17.70 17.35 -17.51
N LYS A 165 18.54 16.86 -18.43
CA LYS A 165 18.10 16.07 -19.58
C LYS A 165 17.36 14.80 -19.12
N LYS A 166 17.89 14.04 -18.16
CA LYS A 166 17.22 12.86 -17.62
C LYS A 166 15.90 13.22 -16.92
N LEU A 167 15.86 14.35 -16.22
CA LEU A 167 14.64 14.84 -15.60
C LEU A 167 13.58 15.19 -16.66
N GLN A 168 13.97 15.88 -17.73
CA GLN A 168 13.12 16.19 -18.87
C GLN A 168 12.60 14.93 -19.58
N ASP A 169 13.48 13.95 -19.81
CA ASP A 169 13.12 12.67 -20.44
C ASP A 169 12.12 11.89 -19.56
N GLU A 170 12.28 11.92 -18.24
CA GLU A 170 11.33 11.33 -17.30
C GLU A 170 9.94 12.00 -17.44
N MET A 171 9.86 13.33 -17.37
CA MET A 171 8.60 14.07 -17.47
C MET A 171 7.96 13.88 -18.84
N LYS A 172 8.75 13.94 -19.91
CA LYS A 172 8.26 13.67 -21.26
C LYS A 172 7.68 12.26 -21.38
N SER A 173 8.29 11.25 -20.76
CA SER A 173 7.76 9.89 -20.76
C SER A 173 6.38 9.76 -20.13
N TYR A 174 6.04 10.62 -19.16
CA TYR A 174 4.71 10.68 -18.56
C TYR A 174 3.69 11.31 -19.50
N VAL A 175 4.05 12.41 -20.13
CA VAL A 175 3.21 13.08 -21.15
C VAL A 175 2.94 12.13 -22.32
N ASP A 176 3.96 11.45 -22.83
CA ASP A 176 3.82 10.48 -23.93
C ASP A 176 2.90 9.30 -23.57
N ARG A 177 2.73 8.99 -22.28
CA ARG A 177 1.76 8.01 -21.77
C ARG A 177 0.35 8.58 -21.56
N GLY A 178 0.13 9.87 -21.84
CA GLY A 178 -1.16 10.53 -21.72
C GLY A 178 -1.46 11.17 -20.37
N TYR A 179 -0.49 11.23 -19.44
CA TYR A 179 -0.69 11.98 -18.20
C TYR A 179 -0.69 13.50 -18.51
N ARG A 180 -1.72 14.19 -18.02
CA ARG A 180 -1.87 15.64 -18.18
C ARG A 180 -1.32 16.43 -17.02
N VAL A 181 -1.08 15.79 -15.89
CA VAL A 181 -0.52 16.40 -14.70
C VAL A 181 0.67 15.59 -14.22
N VAL A 182 1.78 16.27 -13.96
CA VAL A 182 2.98 15.67 -13.40
C VAL A 182 3.29 16.31 -12.04
N LYS A 183 3.93 15.55 -11.17
CA LYS A 183 4.37 16.00 -9.84
C LYS A 183 5.84 15.71 -9.66
N LYS A 184 6.62 16.73 -9.31
CA LYS A 184 8.03 16.56 -8.93
C LYS A 184 8.26 16.74 -7.43
N LYS A 185 9.41 16.27 -6.95
CA LYS A 185 9.88 16.52 -5.59
C LYS A 185 10.73 17.80 -5.54
N ILE A 186 10.54 18.58 -4.47
CA ILE A 186 11.31 19.78 -4.15
C ILE A 186 11.86 19.71 -2.73
N GLY A 187 12.81 20.59 -2.39
CA GLY A 187 13.37 20.74 -1.05
C GLY A 187 14.56 19.83 -0.74
N GLY A 188 15.01 19.02 -1.69
CA GLY A 188 16.20 18.16 -1.54
C GLY A 188 17.47 18.75 -2.14
N ALA A 189 17.40 19.94 -2.71
CA ALA A 189 18.53 20.73 -3.23
C ALA A 189 18.43 22.18 -2.74
N SER A 190 19.37 23.07 -3.16
CA SER A 190 19.23 24.49 -2.91
C SER A 190 18.00 25.05 -3.66
N LEU A 191 17.50 26.22 -3.18
CA LEU A 191 16.37 26.88 -3.83
C LEU A 191 16.65 27.14 -5.33
N ASP A 192 17.84 27.69 -5.62
CA ASP A 192 18.23 28.00 -7.02
C ASP A 192 18.30 26.75 -7.89
N GLU A 193 18.74 25.63 -7.35
CA GLU A 193 18.79 24.36 -8.06
C GLU A 193 17.38 23.82 -8.28
N ASP A 194 16.51 23.87 -7.28
CA ASP A 194 15.12 23.41 -7.43
C ASP A 194 14.33 24.31 -8.42
N LEU A 195 14.62 25.63 -8.48
CA LEU A 195 14.05 26.52 -9.50
C LEU A 195 14.51 26.11 -10.90
N ARG A 196 15.82 25.92 -11.12
CA ARG A 196 16.34 25.42 -12.42
C ARG A 196 15.75 24.07 -12.82
N ARG A 197 15.52 23.18 -11.88
CA ARG A 197 14.83 21.90 -12.13
C ARG A 197 13.36 22.09 -12.53
N ILE A 198 12.67 23.10 -11.97
CA ILE A 198 11.31 23.45 -12.40
C ILE A 198 11.34 23.99 -13.82
N ASP A 199 12.23 24.94 -14.12
CA ASP A 199 12.36 25.54 -15.46
C ASP A 199 12.62 24.45 -16.51
N ALA A 200 13.56 23.54 -16.24
CA ALA A 200 13.86 22.43 -17.13
C ALA A 200 12.64 21.52 -17.38
N ILE A 201 11.78 21.33 -16.41
CA ILE A 201 10.51 20.58 -16.59
C ILE A 201 9.53 21.39 -17.45
N MET A 202 9.39 22.69 -17.19
CA MET A 202 8.47 23.55 -17.95
C MET A 202 8.83 23.66 -19.43
N GLU A 203 10.11 23.49 -19.79
CA GLU A 203 10.56 23.45 -21.20
C GLU A 203 9.97 22.27 -22.00
N VAL A 204 9.58 21.18 -21.33
CA VAL A 204 9.07 19.96 -21.97
C VAL A 204 7.58 19.71 -21.74
N LEU A 205 6.96 20.49 -20.86
CA LEU A 205 5.52 20.46 -20.65
C LEU A 205 4.84 21.46 -21.62
N GLN A 206 3.66 21.08 -22.08
CA GLN A 206 2.82 21.97 -22.89
C GLN A 206 1.92 22.82 -21.99
N ASP A 207 1.43 23.94 -22.53
CA ASP A 207 0.47 24.78 -21.82
C ASP A 207 -0.74 23.97 -21.37
N GLY A 208 -1.07 24.09 -20.08
CA GLY A 208 -2.17 23.34 -19.46
C GLY A 208 -1.80 21.98 -18.85
N GLN A 209 -0.51 21.69 -18.74
CA GLN A 209 0.02 20.47 -18.07
C GLN A 209 0.66 20.77 -16.70
#